data_3fe11b1244f47ca20575e7c88ba62c30
#
_entry.id   3fe11b1244f47ca20575e7c88ba62c30
#
_cell.length_a   1.000
_cell.length_b   1.000
_cell.length_c   1.000
_cell.angle_alpha   90.00
_cell.angle_beta   90.00
_cell.angle_gamma   90.00
#
_symmetry.space_group_name_H-M   'P 1'
#
loop_
_entity.id
_entity.type
_entity.pdbx_description
1 polymer ?
#
loop_
_entity_poly.entity_id
_entity_poly.type
_entity_poly.pdbx_seq_one_letter_code
_entity_poly.pdbx_strand_id
1 'polypeptide(L)'
;MASQLKSILCGAAVAALLVLPAAAGSGDWTIGSWQGYQASALKVDSLVGKLRVDVKPQDRISVQVNGNKDRVQHVKVMTKGGTLVIQGENEEGVWDWKNWFNFSEHDIDSKGLDIRVVVPKGTAVKVEDIVGDATIGDTEGDLGFEAVSSVSTIGRVRNAKISMAGSGKIQMSDVMGDLHLEIAGSGNVKANSAKSVSADIAGSGSGSLGAINGGLDLDIAGSGDFNAAKVNGPVRVDIVGAGSVNIPQGVANPLHVDIMGAGNFVFGGEAVDPHISAVGSGRVKLRAYKGRMDSDGMVDVQIGPEGFPSPPPAPPALPAPPAPPAPPRPH
;
A
#
# COMPACT_ATOMS: atom_id res chain seq x y z
N MET A 1 -58.66 -1.25 -23.53
CA MET A 1 -57.90 -2.13 -22.58
C MET A 1 -56.42 -1.94 -22.88
N ALA A 2 -55.74 -1.19 -22.04
CA ALA A 2 -54.38 -0.75 -22.24
C ALA A 2 -53.37 -1.83 -21.85
N SER A 3 -52.50 -2.22 -22.77
CA SER A 3 -51.37 -3.11 -22.53
C SER A 3 -50.15 -2.28 -22.22
N GLN A 4 -49.59 -2.46 -21.01
CA GLN A 4 -48.39 -1.81 -20.50
C GLN A 4 -47.16 -2.39 -21.21
N LEU A 5 -46.45 -1.57 -21.96
CA LEU A 5 -45.08 -1.86 -22.38
C LEU A 5 -44.13 -1.50 -21.23
N LYS A 6 -43.57 -2.50 -20.59
CA LYS A 6 -42.37 -2.33 -19.74
C LYS A 6 -41.17 -2.22 -20.65
N SER A 7 -40.59 -1.01 -20.76
CA SER A 7 -39.29 -0.81 -21.38
C SER A 7 -38.19 -1.26 -20.40
N ILE A 8 -37.55 -2.36 -20.74
CA ILE A 8 -36.29 -2.82 -20.12
C ILE A 8 -35.20 -1.96 -20.75
N LEU A 9 -34.69 -0.98 -19.99
CA LEU A 9 -33.42 -0.33 -20.33
C LEU A 9 -32.29 -1.32 -20.06
N CYS A 10 -31.89 -2.02 -21.10
CA CYS A 10 -30.64 -2.77 -21.13
C CYS A 10 -29.53 -1.75 -21.29
N GLY A 11 -28.74 -1.52 -20.23
CA GLY A 11 -27.56 -0.67 -20.27
C GLY A 11 -26.54 -1.24 -21.24
N ALA A 12 -26.46 -0.66 -22.43
CA ALA A 12 -25.46 -1.01 -23.42
C ALA A 12 -24.08 -0.63 -22.90
N ALA A 13 -23.25 -1.63 -22.63
CA ALA A 13 -21.81 -1.43 -22.48
C ALA A 13 -21.26 -0.97 -23.83
N VAL A 14 -20.95 0.31 -23.96
CA VAL A 14 -20.26 0.83 -25.14
C VAL A 14 -18.82 0.39 -25.04
N ALA A 15 -18.50 -0.71 -25.72
CA ALA A 15 -17.11 -1.07 -26.00
C ALA A 15 -16.58 -0.07 -27.04
N ALA A 16 -15.85 0.95 -26.59
CA ALA A 16 -15.14 1.82 -27.50
C ALA A 16 -13.92 1.07 -28.05
N LEU A 17 -14.03 0.60 -29.29
CA LEU A 17 -12.89 0.10 -30.02
C LEU A 17 -11.92 1.28 -30.22
N LEU A 18 -10.71 1.19 -29.65
CA LEU A 18 -9.65 2.17 -29.88
C LEU A 18 -9.24 2.15 -31.36
N VAL A 19 -9.78 3.04 -32.15
CA VAL A 19 -9.24 3.34 -33.49
C VAL A 19 -8.07 4.30 -33.28
N LEU A 20 -6.86 3.79 -33.27
CA LEU A 20 -5.63 4.58 -33.15
C LEU A 20 -5.31 5.19 -34.53
N PRO A 21 -5.13 6.52 -34.66
CA PRO A 21 -4.44 7.08 -35.81
C PRO A 21 -2.95 6.70 -35.69
N ALA A 22 -2.41 6.01 -36.68
CA ALA A 22 -1.00 5.64 -36.77
C ALA A 22 -0.13 6.91 -36.84
N ALA A 23 0.54 7.26 -35.76
CA ALA A 23 1.69 8.16 -35.83
C ALA A 23 2.90 7.31 -36.18
N ALA A 24 3.54 7.60 -37.30
CA ALA A 24 4.72 6.90 -37.79
C ALA A 24 5.93 7.17 -36.88
N GLY A 25 6.19 6.24 -35.96
CA GLY A 25 7.45 6.12 -35.24
C GLY A 25 8.26 5.00 -35.86
N SER A 26 9.56 5.17 -36.03
CA SER A 26 10.47 4.16 -36.51
C SER A 26 10.60 3.03 -35.49
N GLY A 27 9.90 1.90 -35.69
CA GLY A 27 9.92 0.73 -34.83
C GLY A 27 8.50 0.24 -34.48
N ASP A 28 8.42 -0.86 -33.77
CA ASP A 28 7.18 -1.51 -33.34
C ASP A 28 6.44 -0.77 -32.18
N TRP A 29 6.88 0.45 -31.83
CA TRP A 29 6.29 1.25 -30.74
C TRP A 29 5.22 2.24 -31.24
N THR A 30 4.04 2.21 -30.62
CA THR A 30 2.91 3.07 -30.94
C THR A 30 2.59 4.00 -29.78
N ILE A 31 2.32 5.28 -30.07
CA ILE A 31 1.83 6.27 -29.12
C ILE A 31 0.35 6.53 -29.43
N GLY A 32 -0.51 6.18 -28.48
CA GLY A 32 -1.95 6.39 -28.60
C GLY A 32 -2.35 7.85 -28.32
N SER A 33 -3.55 8.21 -28.76
CA SER A 33 -4.15 9.50 -28.41
C SER A 33 -4.81 9.45 -27.01
N TRP A 34 -4.92 10.61 -26.36
CA TRP A 34 -5.68 10.73 -25.12
C TRP A 34 -7.18 10.54 -25.36
N GLN A 35 -7.79 9.67 -24.56
CA GLN A 35 -9.23 9.40 -24.57
C GLN A 35 -9.83 9.74 -23.21
N GLY A 36 -10.96 10.47 -23.17
CA GLY A 36 -11.64 10.86 -21.94
C GLY A 36 -12.88 10.00 -21.67
N TYR A 37 -13.02 9.55 -20.42
CA TYR A 37 -14.11 8.68 -19.99
C TYR A 37 -14.82 9.25 -18.76
N GLN A 38 -16.14 9.20 -18.75
CA GLN A 38 -16.95 9.53 -17.57
C GLN A 38 -16.96 8.32 -16.62
N ALA A 39 -16.11 8.38 -15.59
CA ALA A 39 -16.02 7.35 -14.58
C ALA A 39 -15.55 7.97 -13.26
N SER A 40 -15.93 7.36 -12.12
CA SER A 40 -15.57 7.79 -10.78
C SER A 40 -14.47 6.91 -10.13
N ALA A 41 -14.18 5.78 -10.75
CA ALA A 41 -13.13 4.86 -10.31
C ALA A 41 -12.35 4.31 -11.50
N LEU A 42 -11.11 3.91 -11.23
CA LEU A 42 -10.20 3.29 -12.19
C LEU A 42 -9.87 1.86 -11.75
N LYS A 43 -9.97 0.91 -12.67
CA LYS A 43 -9.41 -0.43 -12.53
C LYS A 43 -8.43 -0.69 -13.66
N VAL A 44 -7.22 -1.12 -13.32
CA VAL A 44 -6.23 -1.63 -14.27
C VAL A 44 -5.99 -3.10 -13.95
N ASP A 45 -6.08 -3.95 -14.94
CA ASP A 45 -6.06 -5.40 -14.79
C ASP A 45 -5.07 -6.03 -15.76
N SER A 46 -4.25 -6.96 -15.27
CA SER A 46 -3.33 -7.78 -16.08
C SER A 46 -2.36 -6.93 -16.93
N LEU A 47 -1.52 -6.11 -16.26
CA LEU A 47 -0.58 -5.23 -16.96
C LEU A 47 0.85 -5.74 -16.85
N VAL A 48 1.50 -5.93 -17.98
CA VAL A 48 2.96 -6.08 -18.10
C VAL A 48 3.54 -4.83 -18.74
N GLY A 49 4.28 -4.03 -17.97
CA GLY A 49 4.84 -2.77 -18.46
C GLY A 49 4.83 -1.67 -17.38
N LYS A 50 4.54 -0.46 -17.82
CA LYS A 50 4.56 0.72 -16.97
C LYS A 50 3.17 1.33 -16.83
N LEU A 51 2.80 1.64 -15.60
CA LEU A 51 1.56 2.37 -15.28
C LEU A 51 1.90 3.71 -14.64
N ARG A 52 1.35 4.78 -15.20
CA ARG A 52 1.40 6.09 -14.57
C ARG A 52 0.00 6.65 -14.36
N VAL A 53 -0.34 6.94 -13.11
CA VAL A 53 -1.59 7.60 -12.74
C VAL A 53 -1.27 8.97 -12.16
N ASP A 54 -1.54 10.01 -12.92
CA ASP A 54 -1.38 11.40 -12.51
C ASP A 54 -2.72 11.96 -12.03
N VAL A 55 -2.68 12.83 -11.01
CA VAL A 55 -3.88 13.50 -10.49
C VAL A 55 -3.91 14.94 -10.97
N LYS A 56 -5.01 15.34 -11.61
CA LYS A 56 -5.23 16.71 -12.08
C LYS A 56 -6.66 17.16 -11.81
N PRO A 57 -6.90 18.49 -11.68
CA PRO A 57 -8.24 19.03 -11.56
C PRO A 57 -8.99 18.88 -12.90
N GLN A 58 -9.81 17.84 -12.99
CA GLN A 58 -10.65 17.51 -14.15
C GLN A 58 -11.89 16.73 -13.71
N ASP A 59 -12.89 16.62 -14.59
CA ASP A 59 -14.17 15.98 -14.33
C ASP A 59 -14.31 14.55 -14.86
N ARG A 60 -13.28 14.05 -15.55
CA ARG A 60 -13.26 12.75 -16.21
C ARG A 60 -11.93 12.06 -16.06
N ILE A 61 -11.88 10.75 -16.29
CA ILE A 61 -10.63 10.01 -16.37
C ILE A 61 -10.14 10.04 -17.82
N SER A 62 -8.88 10.42 -18.02
CA SER A 62 -8.25 10.42 -19.35
C SER A 62 -7.18 9.33 -19.42
N VAL A 63 -7.14 8.60 -20.50
CA VAL A 63 -6.22 7.47 -20.71
C VAL A 63 -5.46 7.64 -22.02
N GLN A 64 -4.18 7.31 -21.99
CA GLN A 64 -3.32 7.15 -23.15
C GLN A 64 -2.61 5.79 -23.03
N VAL A 65 -2.75 4.96 -24.04
CA VAL A 65 -2.10 3.64 -24.13
C VAL A 65 -1.00 3.71 -25.15
N ASN A 66 0.23 3.48 -24.71
CA ASN A 66 1.41 3.42 -25.55
C ASN A 66 2.06 2.03 -25.40
N GLY A 67 2.89 1.64 -26.34
CA GLY A 67 3.61 0.38 -26.24
C GLY A 67 3.89 -0.27 -27.59
N ASN A 68 4.31 -1.51 -27.54
CA ASN A 68 4.48 -2.32 -28.74
C ASN A 68 3.14 -2.43 -29.48
N LYS A 69 3.16 -2.24 -30.80
CA LYS A 69 1.97 -2.20 -31.66
C LYS A 69 1.11 -3.46 -31.54
N ASP A 70 1.74 -4.62 -31.48
CA ASP A 70 1.02 -5.89 -31.40
C ASP A 70 0.33 -6.08 -30.04
N ARG A 71 0.85 -5.45 -28.98
CA ARG A 71 0.27 -5.50 -27.65
C ARG A 71 -0.81 -4.46 -27.43
N VAL A 72 -0.59 -3.22 -27.91
CA VAL A 72 -1.55 -2.12 -27.76
C VAL A 72 -2.92 -2.46 -28.34
N GLN A 73 -2.98 -3.19 -29.44
CA GLN A 73 -4.24 -3.61 -30.08
C GLN A 73 -5.09 -4.59 -29.23
N HIS A 74 -4.46 -5.27 -28.25
CA HIS A 74 -5.15 -6.20 -27.35
C HIS A 74 -5.64 -5.53 -26.06
N VAL A 75 -5.21 -4.29 -25.78
CA VAL A 75 -5.67 -3.53 -24.62
C VAL A 75 -7.14 -3.15 -24.79
N LYS A 76 -7.96 -3.53 -23.83
CA LYS A 76 -9.39 -3.17 -23.80
C LYS A 76 -9.62 -2.07 -22.78
N VAL A 77 -10.24 -0.98 -23.20
CA VAL A 77 -10.65 0.12 -22.32
C VAL A 77 -12.17 0.25 -22.38
N MET A 78 -12.83 0.07 -21.25
CA MET A 78 -14.29 0.07 -21.18
C MET A 78 -14.78 0.69 -19.87
N THR A 79 -15.96 1.26 -19.87
CA THR A 79 -16.63 1.73 -18.65
C THR A 79 -17.69 0.73 -18.22
N LYS A 80 -17.63 0.26 -16.98
CA LYS A 80 -18.57 -0.67 -16.39
C LYS A 80 -18.99 -0.19 -14.99
N GLY A 81 -20.25 0.07 -14.78
CA GLY A 81 -20.77 0.49 -13.47
C GLY A 81 -20.11 1.72 -12.87
N GLY A 82 -19.77 2.72 -13.69
CA GLY A 82 -19.07 3.93 -13.22
C GLY A 82 -17.57 3.76 -12.99
N THR A 83 -17.01 2.56 -13.24
CA THR A 83 -15.57 2.28 -13.18
C THR A 83 -15.01 2.19 -14.60
N LEU A 84 -13.93 2.91 -14.85
CA LEU A 84 -13.13 2.71 -16.06
C LEU A 84 -12.23 1.50 -15.85
N VAL A 85 -12.38 0.49 -16.68
CA VAL A 85 -11.59 -0.73 -16.68
C VAL A 85 -10.61 -0.69 -17.85
N ILE A 86 -9.34 -0.78 -17.56
CA ILE A 86 -8.27 -0.96 -18.53
C ILE A 86 -7.77 -2.39 -18.34
N GLN A 87 -8.03 -3.23 -19.30
CA GLN A 87 -7.58 -4.61 -19.31
C GLN A 87 -6.42 -4.73 -20.28
N GLY A 88 -5.27 -5.14 -19.78
CA GLY A 88 -4.09 -5.39 -20.58
C GLY A 88 -4.30 -6.60 -21.50
N GLU A 89 -3.45 -7.57 -21.45
CA GLU A 89 -3.58 -8.76 -22.31
C GLU A 89 -4.50 -9.80 -21.69
N ASN A 90 -5.39 -10.37 -22.49
CA ASN A 90 -6.34 -11.41 -22.08
C ASN A 90 -5.73 -12.81 -22.15
N GLU A 91 -6.43 -13.73 -21.43
CA GLU A 91 -6.10 -15.13 -21.19
C GLU A 91 -5.80 -16.01 -22.42
N GLU A 92 -6.07 -15.54 -23.64
CA GLU A 92 -5.98 -16.41 -24.82
C GLU A 92 -4.65 -16.33 -25.60
N GLY A 93 -3.71 -15.44 -25.25
CA GLY A 93 -2.59 -15.22 -26.18
C GLY A 93 -1.18 -15.12 -25.61
N VAL A 94 -0.93 -14.65 -24.42
CA VAL A 94 0.45 -14.31 -23.98
C VAL A 94 0.80 -14.75 -22.56
N TRP A 95 -0.16 -15.07 -21.71
CA TRP A 95 0.09 -15.55 -20.36
C TRP A 95 0.28 -17.06 -20.25
N ASP A 96 1.37 -17.57 -20.83
CA ASP A 96 1.93 -18.82 -20.36
C ASP A 96 2.81 -18.47 -19.14
N TRP A 97 2.29 -18.71 -17.92
CA TRP A 97 3.02 -18.51 -16.67
C TRP A 97 4.41 -19.18 -16.65
N LYS A 98 4.65 -20.15 -17.53
CA LYS A 98 5.93 -20.82 -17.73
C LYS A 98 6.97 -19.93 -18.41
N ASN A 99 6.57 -18.96 -19.20
CA ASN A 99 7.46 -18.01 -19.87
C ASN A 99 7.73 -16.75 -19.04
N TRP A 100 6.95 -16.51 -18.00
CA TRP A 100 7.06 -15.37 -17.09
C TRP A 100 8.46 -15.23 -16.45
N PHE A 101 9.07 -16.33 -15.99
CA PHE A 101 10.39 -16.31 -15.35
C PHE A 101 11.55 -15.90 -16.27
N ASN A 102 11.30 -15.73 -17.57
CA ASN A 102 12.30 -15.35 -18.55
C ASN A 102 12.19 -13.87 -19.00
N PHE A 103 11.25 -13.08 -18.47
CA PHE A 103 11.19 -11.65 -18.76
C PHE A 103 12.29 -10.91 -18.01
N SER A 104 13.23 -10.32 -18.75
CA SER A 104 14.22 -9.40 -18.20
C SER A 104 13.65 -7.98 -18.10
N GLU A 105 14.27 -7.14 -17.28
CA GLU A 105 13.94 -5.71 -17.20
C GLU A 105 13.98 -5.02 -18.58
N HIS A 106 14.91 -5.46 -19.45
CA HIS A 106 15.02 -4.99 -20.82
C HIS A 106 13.82 -5.38 -21.70
N ASP A 107 13.20 -6.54 -21.47
CA ASP A 107 12.00 -6.96 -22.19
C ASP A 107 10.78 -6.13 -21.81
N ILE A 108 10.67 -5.74 -20.54
CA ILE A 108 9.61 -4.84 -20.07
C ILE A 108 9.72 -3.47 -20.74
N ASP A 109 10.93 -2.94 -20.89
CA ASP A 109 11.17 -1.63 -21.50
C ASP A 109 10.94 -1.65 -23.03
N SER A 110 11.30 -2.72 -23.71
CA SER A 110 11.23 -2.79 -25.18
C SER A 110 9.92 -3.35 -25.73
N LYS A 111 9.27 -4.24 -24.96
CA LYS A 111 8.06 -4.97 -25.40
C LYS A 111 6.84 -4.68 -24.52
N GLY A 112 6.99 -3.92 -23.42
CA GLY A 112 5.91 -3.63 -22.47
C GLY A 112 4.86 -2.66 -22.99
N LEU A 113 3.83 -2.48 -22.19
CA LEU A 113 2.85 -1.40 -22.34
C LEU A 113 3.30 -0.19 -21.50
N ASP A 114 3.02 1.03 -21.94
CA ASP A 114 3.12 2.28 -21.14
C ASP A 114 1.73 2.91 -21.10
N ILE A 115 1.03 2.66 -20.00
CA ILE A 115 -0.33 3.18 -19.77
C ILE A 115 -0.24 4.42 -18.91
N ARG A 116 -0.74 5.54 -19.45
CA ARG A 116 -0.82 6.82 -18.74
C ARG A 116 -2.28 7.18 -18.51
N VAL A 117 -2.59 7.44 -17.25
CA VAL A 117 -3.94 7.80 -16.83
C VAL A 117 -3.89 9.11 -16.07
N VAL A 118 -4.83 9.99 -16.35
CA VAL A 118 -5.05 11.20 -15.54
C VAL A 118 -6.41 11.07 -14.89
N VAL A 119 -6.44 11.19 -13.56
CA VAL A 119 -7.65 11.04 -12.77
C VAL A 119 -7.97 12.32 -11.97
N PRO A 120 -9.25 12.57 -11.64
CA PRO A 120 -9.63 13.55 -10.62
C PRO A 120 -9.11 13.16 -9.23
N LYS A 121 -8.96 14.14 -8.34
CA LYS A 121 -8.71 13.89 -6.93
C LYS A 121 -9.89 13.14 -6.29
N GLY A 122 -9.62 12.21 -5.39
CA GLY A 122 -10.62 11.35 -4.74
C GLY A 122 -10.98 10.10 -5.54
N THR A 123 -10.41 9.90 -6.73
CA THR A 123 -10.66 8.69 -7.54
C THR A 123 -10.14 7.45 -6.83
N ALA A 124 -10.99 6.45 -6.67
CA ALA A 124 -10.58 5.13 -6.24
C ALA A 124 -9.81 4.43 -7.37
N VAL A 125 -8.67 3.84 -7.04
CA VAL A 125 -7.80 3.16 -8.00
C VAL A 125 -7.62 1.71 -7.57
N LYS A 126 -7.85 0.78 -8.48
CA LYS A 126 -7.55 -0.63 -8.28
C LYS A 126 -6.61 -1.10 -9.40
N VAL A 127 -5.49 -1.68 -9.01
CA VAL A 127 -4.53 -2.30 -9.91
C VAL A 127 -4.40 -3.75 -9.51
N GLU A 128 -4.64 -4.64 -10.45
CA GLU A 128 -4.55 -6.10 -10.24
C GLU A 128 -3.53 -6.69 -11.24
N ASP A 129 -2.77 -7.67 -10.79
CA ASP A 129 -1.84 -8.45 -11.60
C ASP A 129 -0.85 -7.60 -12.40
N ILE A 130 -0.15 -6.69 -11.71
CA ILE A 130 0.89 -5.90 -12.36
C ILE A 130 2.27 -6.55 -12.28
N VAL A 131 2.96 -6.50 -13.41
CA VAL A 131 4.38 -6.83 -13.58
C VAL A 131 5.08 -5.67 -14.23
N GLY A 132 6.02 -5.07 -13.51
CA GLY A 132 6.75 -3.88 -13.95
C GLY A 132 6.58 -2.71 -13.02
N ASP A 133 6.60 -1.50 -13.53
CA ASP A 133 6.65 -0.29 -12.73
C ASP A 133 5.29 0.40 -12.64
N ALA A 134 4.92 0.85 -11.44
CA ALA A 134 3.75 1.71 -11.28
C ALA A 134 4.10 3.00 -10.53
N THR A 135 3.62 4.11 -11.07
CA THR A 135 3.65 5.40 -10.38
C THR A 135 2.22 5.91 -10.22
N ILE A 136 1.75 6.03 -9.00
CA ILE A 136 0.40 6.52 -8.69
C ILE A 136 0.56 7.80 -7.86
N GLY A 137 0.02 8.90 -8.34
CA GLY A 137 0.04 10.19 -7.65
C GLY A 137 -0.87 10.25 -6.42
N ASP A 138 -0.99 11.42 -5.81
CA ASP A 138 -1.80 11.69 -4.61
C ASP A 138 -3.30 11.65 -4.93
N THR A 139 -3.84 10.45 -5.11
CA THR A 139 -5.26 10.29 -5.48
C THR A 139 -6.20 10.70 -4.35
N GLU A 140 -5.79 10.56 -3.09
CA GLU A 140 -6.61 10.72 -1.89
C GLU A 140 -7.93 9.91 -1.94
N GLY A 141 -8.01 8.95 -2.85
CA GLY A 141 -9.04 7.93 -2.96
C GLY A 141 -8.60 6.62 -2.32
N ASP A 142 -9.46 5.61 -2.34
CA ASP A 142 -9.10 4.26 -1.91
C ASP A 142 -8.21 3.59 -2.95
N LEU A 143 -7.22 2.84 -2.48
CA LEU A 143 -6.29 2.11 -3.33
C LEU A 143 -6.35 0.61 -3.06
N GLY A 144 -6.57 -0.19 -4.10
CA GLY A 144 -6.22 -1.60 -4.15
C GLY A 144 -5.04 -1.81 -5.08
N PHE A 145 -3.98 -2.46 -4.64
CA PHE A 145 -2.78 -2.68 -5.44
C PHE A 145 -2.27 -4.10 -5.24
N GLU A 146 -2.41 -4.91 -6.27
CA GLU A 146 -1.95 -6.30 -6.29
C GLU A 146 -0.82 -6.44 -7.30
N ALA A 147 0.36 -6.84 -6.83
CA ALA A 147 1.56 -6.98 -7.64
C ALA A 147 2.20 -8.35 -7.45
N VAL A 148 2.68 -8.93 -8.52
CA VAL A 148 3.48 -10.16 -8.47
C VAL A 148 4.97 -9.84 -8.42
N SER A 149 5.43 -8.88 -9.24
CA SER A 149 6.78 -8.33 -9.18
C SER A 149 6.73 -6.90 -9.70
N SER A 150 7.03 -5.94 -8.84
CA SER A 150 6.84 -4.52 -9.19
C SER A 150 7.80 -3.62 -8.42
N VAL A 151 8.28 -2.58 -9.10
CA VAL A 151 8.88 -1.41 -8.45
C VAL A 151 7.90 -0.25 -8.55
N SER A 152 7.26 0.09 -7.44
CA SER A 152 6.13 1.03 -7.46
C SER A 152 6.31 2.17 -6.49
N THR A 153 5.85 3.35 -6.92
CA THR A 153 5.76 4.55 -6.08
C THR A 153 4.32 5.02 -6.02
N ILE A 154 3.79 5.16 -4.81
CA ILE A 154 2.40 5.50 -4.56
C ILE A 154 2.34 6.76 -3.70
N GLY A 155 1.63 7.74 -4.15
CA GLY A 155 1.37 8.99 -3.43
C GLY A 155 0.42 8.82 -2.25
N ARG A 156 -0.17 9.93 -1.81
CA ARG A 156 -1.13 9.92 -0.70
C ARG A 156 -2.47 9.32 -1.12
N VAL A 157 -2.97 8.41 -0.27
CA VAL A 157 -4.25 7.71 -0.48
C VAL A 157 -5.12 7.77 0.78
N ARG A 158 -6.41 7.51 0.66
CA ARG A 158 -7.32 7.46 1.80
C ARG A 158 -7.13 6.16 2.58
N ASN A 159 -7.48 5.04 2.00
CA ASN A 159 -7.22 3.70 2.52
C ASN A 159 -6.44 2.92 1.48
N ALA A 160 -5.65 1.95 1.91
CA ALA A 160 -4.87 1.11 1.00
C ALA A 160 -4.99 -0.37 1.35
N LYS A 161 -5.22 -1.18 0.33
CA LYS A 161 -4.96 -2.62 0.36
C LYS A 161 -3.83 -2.92 -0.61
N ILE A 162 -2.70 -3.40 -0.08
CA ILE A 162 -1.51 -3.75 -0.85
C ILE A 162 -1.28 -5.24 -0.71
N SER A 163 -1.23 -5.94 -1.82
CA SER A 163 -0.89 -7.36 -1.87
C SER A 163 0.28 -7.58 -2.80
N MET A 164 1.36 -8.18 -2.30
CA MET A 164 2.56 -8.48 -3.05
C MET A 164 2.88 -9.97 -2.96
N ALA A 165 2.80 -10.67 -4.10
CA ALA A 165 3.16 -12.07 -4.22
C ALA A 165 4.48 -12.20 -5.01
N GLY A 166 5.60 -12.44 -4.33
CA GLY A 166 6.90 -12.61 -4.98
C GLY A 166 7.94 -11.61 -4.48
N SER A 167 8.60 -10.89 -5.40
CA SER A 167 9.65 -9.92 -5.05
C SER A 167 9.38 -8.57 -5.68
N GLY A 168 9.77 -7.50 -5.01
CA GLY A 168 9.56 -6.15 -5.51
C GLY A 168 9.71 -5.11 -4.43
N LYS A 169 9.44 -3.87 -4.78
CA LYS A 169 9.55 -2.76 -3.87
C LYS A 169 8.40 -1.78 -4.08
N ILE A 170 7.61 -1.57 -3.05
CA ILE A 170 6.56 -0.56 -3.05
C ILE A 170 6.93 0.54 -2.07
N GLN A 171 6.94 1.79 -2.53
CA GLN A 171 7.12 2.96 -1.70
C GLN A 171 5.84 3.79 -1.72
N MET A 172 5.26 4.01 -0.55
CA MET A 172 4.04 4.79 -0.38
C MET A 172 4.32 6.06 0.41
N SER A 173 3.57 7.10 0.12
CA SER A 173 3.46 8.28 0.98
C SER A 173 2.55 7.98 2.19
N ASP A 174 1.64 8.88 2.53
CA ASP A 174 0.75 8.72 3.68
C ASP A 174 -0.53 7.99 3.30
N VAL A 175 -0.94 7.05 4.16
CA VAL A 175 -2.28 6.46 4.16
C VAL A 175 -3.10 7.15 5.24
N MET A 176 -4.09 7.95 4.85
CA MET A 176 -4.87 8.78 5.80
C MET A 176 -5.75 7.93 6.74
N GLY A 177 -6.14 6.75 6.30
CA GLY A 177 -6.95 5.77 7.02
C GLY A 177 -6.22 4.46 7.25
N ASP A 178 -6.88 3.38 6.89
CA ASP A 178 -6.43 2.02 7.17
C ASP A 178 -5.53 1.49 6.03
N LEU A 179 -4.43 0.84 6.43
CA LEU A 179 -3.53 0.12 5.55
C LEU A 179 -3.64 -1.38 5.84
N HIS A 180 -4.08 -2.13 4.83
CA HIS A 180 -3.97 -3.57 4.84
C HIS A 180 -2.83 -4.00 3.91
N LEU A 181 -1.89 -4.78 4.46
CA LEU A 181 -0.65 -5.17 3.79
C LEU A 181 -0.51 -6.68 3.80
N GLU A 182 -0.44 -7.30 2.63
CA GLU A 182 -0.17 -8.72 2.46
C GLU A 182 1.13 -8.89 1.67
N ILE A 183 2.13 -9.56 2.25
CA ILE A 183 3.40 -9.86 1.57
C ILE A 183 3.62 -11.37 1.58
N ALA A 184 3.57 -11.99 0.42
CA ALA A 184 3.89 -13.40 0.22
C ALA A 184 5.17 -13.52 -0.62
N GLY A 185 6.31 -13.82 0.02
CA GLY A 185 7.62 -13.94 -0.64
C GLY A 185 8.70 -13.07 -0.02
N SER A 186 9.41 -12.29 -0.84
CA SER A 186 10.57 -11.48 -0.41
C SER A 186 10.42 -9.99 -0.72
N GLY A 187 9.20 -9.54 -0.95
CA GLY A 187 8.90 -8.14 -1.27
C GLY A 187 9.17 -7.17 -0.12
N ASN A 188 9.40 -5.90 -0.47
CA ASN A 188 9.62 -4.83 0.50
C ASN A 188 8.58 -3.72 0.31
N VAL A 189 7.81 -3.43 1.34
CA VAL A 189 6.81 -2.35 1.31
C VAL A 189 7.16 -1.30 2.35
N LYS A 190 7.20 -0.02 1.92
CA LYS A 190 7.44 1.13 2.78
C LYS A 190 6.29 2.12 2.68
N ALA A 191 5.84 2.66 3.82
CA ALA A 191 4.89 3.76 3.88
C ALA A 191 5.32 4.80 4.91
N ASN A 192 5.00 6.08 4.69
CA ASN A 192 5.38 7.14 5.64
C ASN A 192 4.52 7.11 6.89
N SER A 193 3.21 6.96 6.74
CA SER A 193 2.28 6.89 7.88
C SER A 193 0.99 6.17 7.52
N ALA A 194 0.31 5.66 8.54
CA ALA A 194 -1.06 5.17 8.45
C ALA A 194 -1.82 5.46 9.75
N LYS A 195 -3.14 5.45 9.69
CA LYS A 195 -3.97 5.50 10.91
C LYS A 195 -3.95 4.15 11.61
N SER A 196 -4.37 3.09 10.95
CA SER A 196 -4.32 1.71 11.44
C SER A 196 -3.64 0.82 10.43
N VAL A 197 -3.00 -0.24 10.90
CA VAL A 197 -2.28 -1.20 10.03
C VAL A 197 -2.68 -2.60 10.41
N SER A 198 -3.03 -3.39 9.39
CA SER A 198 -3.12 -4.84 9.46
C SER A 198 -2.13 -5.39 8.44
N ALA A 199 -1.17 -6.20 8.88
CA ALA A 199 -0.10 -6.67 8.02
C ALA A 199 0.14 -8.17 8.18
N ASP A 200 0.12 -8.89 7.07
CA ASP A 200 0.40 -10.31 6.98
C ASP A 200 1.67 -10.52 6.15
N ILE A 201 2.72 -11.07 6.75
CA ILE A 201 4.01 -11.32 6.08
C ILE A 201 4.31 -12.80 6.08
N ALA A 202 4.20 -13.44 4.91
CA ALA A 202 4.54 -14.83 4.70
C ALA A 202 5.83 -14.96 3.88
N GLY A 203 6.89 -15.49 4.48
CA GLY A 203 8.21 -15.66 3.84
C GLY A 203 9.31 -14.82 4.48
N SER A 204 10.06 -14.09 3.65
CA SER A 204 11.20 -13.25 4.08
C SER A 204 11.04 -11.79 3.68
N GLY A 205 9.82 -11.39 3.38
CA GLY A 205 9.50 -10.01 3.01
C GLY A 205 9.63 -9.03 4.16
N SER A 206 9.55 -7.74 3.88
CA SER A 206 9.65 -6.71 4.91
C SER A 206 8.63 -5.59 4.76
N GLY A 207 8.04 -5.19 5.90
CA GLY A 207 7.24 -4.00 6.06
C GLY A 207 8.00 -2.90 6.81
N SER A 208 7.93 -1.66 6.33
CA SER A 208 8.57 -0.53 7.01
C SER A 208 7.64 0.68 7.00
N LEU A 209 7.21 1.12 8.17
CA LEU A 209 6.32 2.26 8.33
C LEU A 209 6.95 3.35 9.19
N GLY A 210 6.59 4.59 8.91
CA GLY A 210 6.92 5.70 9.78
C GLY A 210 6.03 5.71 11.03
N ALA A 211 4.94 6.46 11.03
CA ALA A 211 4.03 6.55 12.17
C ALA A 211 2.72 5.78 11.96
N ILE A 212 2.31 5.01 12.97
CA ILE A 212 0.98 4.38 13.08
C ILE A 212 0.28 5.08 14.24
N ASN A 213 -0.79 5.81 13.94
CA ASN A 213 -1.48 6.65 14.92
C ASN A 213 -2.72 5.99 15.55
N GLY A 214 -2.97 4.75 15.25
CA GLY A 214 -4.01 3.88 15.78
C GLY A 214 -3.44 2.48 16.02
N GLY A 215 -4.21 1.44 15.73
CA GLY A 215 -3.80 0.05 15.98
C GLY A 215 -2.81 -0.52 14.98
N LEU A 216 -2.03 -1.49 15.47
CA LEU A 216 -1.22 -2.41 14.67
C LEU A 216 -1.64 -3.84 14.94
N ASP A 217 -2.02 -4.57 13.90
CA ASP A 217 -2.25 -6.02 13.91
C ASP A 217 -1.28 -6.64 12.90
N LEU A 218 -0.37 -7.51 13.37
CA LEU A 218 0.76 -8.00 12.58
C LEU A 218 0.95 -9.48 12.76
N ASP A 219 0.86 -10.20 11.65
CA ASP A 219 1.14 -11.63 11.56
C ASP A 219 2.39 -11.88 10.71
N ILE A 220 3.39 -12.57 11.26
CA ILE A 220 4.61 -12.96 10.53
C ILE A 220 4.74 -14.47 10.53
N ALA A 221 4.70 -15.09 9.36
CA ALA A 221 4.98 -16.50 9.15
C ALA A 221 6.28 -16.66 8.34
N GLY A 222 7.38 -17.00 8.99
CA GLY A 222 8.69 -17.17 8.35
C GLY A 222 9.81 -16.36 8.99
N SER A 223 10.57 -15.65 8.18
CA SER A 223 11.73 -14.85 8.61
C SER A 223 11.60 -13.37 8.19
N GLY A 224 10.39 -12.91 8.01
CA GLY A 224 10.10 -11.54 7.60
C GLY A 224 10.39 -10.52 8.71
N ASP A 225 10.61 -9.26 8.31
CA ASP A 225 10.87 -8.15 9.21
C ASP A 225 9.78 -7.08 9.13
N PHE A 226 9.42 -6.53 10.28
CA PHE A 226 8.54 -5.38 10.34
C PHE A 226 9.13 -4.27 11.20
N ASN A 227 9.18 -3.07 10.65
CA ASN A 227 9.68 -1.88 11.35
C ASN A 227 8.63 -0.77 11.31
N ALA A 228 8.31 -0.20 12.46
CA ALA A 228 7.52 1.03 12.52
C ALA A 228 8.25 2.04 13.41
N ALA A 229 8.39 3.29 12.96
CA ALA A 229 9.09 4.30 13.75
C ALA A 229 8.33 4.64 15.06
N LYS A 230 7.01 4.57 15.01
CA LYS A 230 6.13 4.87 16.15
C LYS A 230 4.78 4.20 16.01
N VAL A 231 4.24 3.68 17.12
CA VAL A 231 2.85 3.20 17.19
C VAL A 231 2.15 3.82 18.41
N ASN A 232 0.92 4.33 18.23
CA ASN A 232 0.07 4.79 19.31
C ASN A 232 -1.31 4.14 19.17
N GLY A 233 -1.61 3.17 20.03
CA GLY A 233 -2.87 2.42 20.03
C GLY A 233 -2.67 0.96 20.42
N PRO A 234 -3.67 0.10 20.22
CA PRO A 234 -3.54 -1.33 20.46
C PRO A 234 -2.50 -1.93 19.51
N VAL A 235 -1.67 -2.83 20.05
CA VAL A 235 -0.65 -3.56 19.29
C VAL A 235 -0.82 -5.04 19.53
N ARG A 236 -1.08 -5.77 18.46
CA ARG A 236 -1.07 -7.23 18.42
C ARG A 236 0.00 -7.70 17.43
N VAL A 237 0.84 -8.62 17.86
CA VAL A 237 1.91 -9.19 17.04
C VAL A 237 1.98 -10.68 17.26
N ASP A 238 1.82 -11.45 16.19
CA ASP A 238 1.96 -12.88 16.16
C ASP A 238 3.15 -13.26 15.26
N ILE A 239 4.15 -13.96 15.78
CA ILE A 239 5.34 -14.38 15.04
C ILE A 239 5.48 -15.90 15.08
N VAL A 240 5.38 -16.52 13.91
CA VAL A 240 5.67 -17.94 13.73
C VAL A 240 6.93 -18.09 12.88
N GLY A 241 8.05 -18.44 13.50
CA GLY A 241 9.35 -18.60 12.82
C GLY A 241 10.47 -17.78 13.44
N ALA A 242 11.23 -17.06 12.63
CA ALA A 242 12.40 -16.27 13.03
C ALA A 242 12.29 -14.79 12.67
N GLY A 243 11.08 -14.28 12.48
CA GLY A 243 10.82 -12.89 12.12
C GLY A 243 11.23 -11.88 13.20
N SER A 244 11.43 -10.63 12.79
CA SER A 244 11.82 -9.55 13.69
C SER A 244 10.87 -8.36 13.58
N VAL A 245 10.44 -7.84 14.73
CA VAL A 245 9.61 -6.63 14.83
C VAL A 245 10.33 -5.59 15.68
N ASN A 246 10.46 -4.38 15.15
CA ASN A 246 11.12 -3.28 15.85
C ASN A 246 10.28 -2.01 15.81
N ILE A 247 9.88 -1.53 16.98
CA ILE A 247 9.07 -0.32 17.16
C ILE A 247 9.73 0.54 18.25
N PRO A 248 10.62 1.49 17.89
CA PRO A 248 11.41 2.24 18.86
C PRO A 248 10.63 3.26 19.71
N GLN A 249 9.40 3.62 19.33
CA GLN A 249 8.66 4.67 20.03
C GLN A 249 7.15 4.42 20.06
N GLY A 250 6.46 5.09 20.99
CA GLY A 250 5.01 5.15 21.05
C GLY A 250 4.41 4.62 22.34
N VAL A 251 3.10 4.40 22.31
CA VAL A 251 2.34 3.81 23.40
C VAL A 251 1.50 2.66 22.83
N ALA A 252 1.80 1.44 23.25
CA ALA A 252 1.01 0.27 22.90
C ALA A 252 -0.04 0.01 24.01
N ASN A 253 -1.33 0.14 23.68
CA ASN A 253 -2.41 0.00 24.65
C ASN A 253 -3.65 -0.70 24.03
N PRO A 254 -3.92 -1.99 24.37
CA PRO A 254 -3.01 -2.93 25.03
C PRO A 254 -1.87 -3.41 24.12
N LEU A 255 -0.86 -4.05 24.70
CA LEU A 255 0.17 -4.79 23.95
C LEU A 255 -0.10 -6.29 24.06
N HIS A 256 -0.16 -6.96 22.93
CA HIS A 256 -0.27 -8.42 22.84
C HIS A 256 0.84 -8.96 21.91
N VAL A 257 1.62 -9.92 22.39
CA VAL A 257 2.73 -10.50 21.61
C VAL A 257 2.77 -12.00 21.80
N ASP A 258 2.62 -12.74 20.70
CA ASP A 258 2.73 -14.17 20.65
C ASP A 258 3.89 -14.59 19.75
N ILE A 259 4.86 -15.36 20.26
CA ILE A 259 6.02 -15.82 19.49
C ILE A 259 6.12 -17.34 19.54
N MET A 260 6.10 -17.96 18.38
CA MET A 260 6.38 -19.39 18.24
C MET A 260 7.63 -19.59 17.37
N GLY A 261 8.78 -19.87 18.00
CA GLY A 261 10.05 -20.09 17.31
C GLY A 261 11.21 -19.26 17.88
N ALA A 262 11.96 -18.58 16.99
CA ALA A 262 13.13 -17.78 17.35
C ALA A 262 12.94 -16.28 17.00
N GLY A 263 11.71 -15.82 16.96
CA GLY A 263 11.37 -14.45 16.62
C GLY A 263 11.83 -13.43 17.66
N ASN A 264 11.99 -12.17 17.24
CA ASN A 264 12.39 -11.07 18.10
C ASN A 264 11.37 -9.92 18.02
N PHE A 265 10.92 -9.45 19.18
CA PHE A 265 10.07 -8.27 19.31
C PHE A 265 10.75 -7.21 20.17
N VAL A 266 10.90 -6.01 19.66
CA VAL A 266 11.52 -4.87 20.35
C VAL A 266 10.57 -3.69 20.35
N PHE A 267 10.16 -3.24 21.54
CA PHE A 267 9.31 -2.06 21.72
C PHE A 267 9.96 -1.03 22.63
N GLY A 268 10.38 0.09 22.04
CA GLY A 268 11.09 1.18 22.75
C GLY A 268 10.17 2.25 23.34
N GLY A 269 8.85 2.06 23.28
CA GLY A 269 7.84 2.93 23.88
C GLY A 269 7.37 2.45 25.26
N GLU A 270 6.16 2.87 25.67
CA GLU A 270 5.48 2.41 26.86
C GLU A 270 4.41 1.36 26.49
N ALA A 271 4.56 0.14 27.01
CA ALA A 271 3.57 -0.91 26.86
C ALA A 271 2.55 -0.85 28.01
N VAL A 272 1.26 -0.86 27.70
CA VAL A 272 0.19 -0.86 28.71
C VAL A 272 -0.43 -2.24 28.73
N ASP A 273 -0.58 -2.80 29.94
CA ASP A 273 -1.12 -4.13 30.20
C ASP A 273 -0.59 -5.20 29.23
N PRO A 274 0.76 -5.37 29.16
CA PRO A 274 1.34 -6.29 28.21
C PRO A 274 1.02 -7.76 28.51
N HIS A 275 0.51 -8.45 27.50
CA HIS A 275 0.37 -9.90 27.47
C HIS A 275 1.37 -10.48 26.49
N ILE A 276 2.27 -11.35 26.98
CA ILE A 276 3.37 -11.90 26.19
C ILE A 276 3.35 -13.41 26.33
N SER A 277 3.24 -14.12 25.23
CA SER A 277 3.37 -15.55 25.16
C SER A 277 4.49 -15.92 24.20
N ALA A 278 5.41 -16.80 24.61
CA ALA A 278 6.41 -17.31 23.68
C ALA A 278 6.82 -18.74 23.96
N VAL A 279 6.95 -19.48 22.86
CA VAL A 279 7.41 -20.87 22.85
C VAL A 279 8.59 -20.98 21.87
N GLY A 280 9.78 -21.27 22.42
CA GLY A 280 11.01 -21.40 21.63
C GLY A 280 12.18 -20.61 22.21
N SER A 281 13.02 -20.03 21.33
CA SER A 281 14.18 -19.21 21.70
C SER A 281 14.00 -17.73 21.30
N GLY A 282 12.76 -17.30 21.16
CA GLY A 282 12.42 -15.92 20.86
C GLY A 282 12.77 -14.97 22.00
N ARG A 283 12.87 -13.68 21.66
CA ARG A 283 13.18 -12.62 22.62
C ARG A 283 12.19 -11.47 22.51
N VAL A 284 11.70 -11.01 23.67
CA VAL A 284 10.88 -9.81 23.79
C VAL A 284 11.63 -8.75 24.59
N LYS A 285 11.81 -7.58 24.03
CA LYS A 285 12.45 -6.45 24.69
C LYS A 285 11.50 -5.28 24.81
N LEU A 286 11.18 -4.89 26.03
CA LEU A 286 10.35 -3.73 26.33
C LEU A 286 11.19 -2.67 27.06
N ARG A 287 11.08 -1.41 26.64
CA ARG A 287 11.73 -0.30 27.33
C ARG A 287 11.06 0.01 28.68
N ALA A 288 9.74 0.06 28.69
CA ALA A 288 8.92 0.33 29.85
C ALA A 288 7.52 -0.27 29.70
N TYR A 289 6.90 -0.59 30.81
CA TYR A 289 5.48 -0.98 30.82
C TYR A 289 4.74 -0.35 31.99
N LYS A 290 3.42 -0.33 31.87
CA LYS A 290 2.47 0.16 32.87
C LYS A 290 1.31 -0.84 32.99
N GLY A 291 0.76 -0.95 34.19
CA GLY A 291 -0.35 -1.85 34.48
C GLY A 291 0.10 -3.27 34.84
N ARG A 292 -0.73 -4.25 34.49
CA ARG A 292 -0.44 -5.66 34.76
C ARG A 292 0.32 -6.28 33.60
N MET A 293 1.43 -6.91 33.90
CA MET A 293 2.14 -7.74 32.94
C MET A 293 1.74 -9.21 33.13
N ASP A 294 1.34 -9.85 32.03
CA ASP A 294 1.07 -11.28 31.97
C ASP A 294 2.04 -11.92 31.01
N SER A 295 2.76 -12.96 31.43
CA SER A 295 3.75 -13.63 30.57
C SER A 295 3.68 -15.13 30.75
N ASP A 296 3.50 -15.84 29.63
CA ASP A 296 3.42 -17.29 29.57
C ASP A 296 4.54 -17.87 28.68
N GLY A 297 5.04 -19.08 29.05
CA GLY A 297 6.04 -19.81 28.28
C GLY A 297 7.48 -19.57 28.71
N MET A 298 8.44 -20.07 27.91
CA MET A 298 9.87 -19.85 28.13
C MET A 298 10.35 -18.62 27.37
N VAL A 299 10.09 -17.45 27.92
CA VAL A 299 10.40 -16.17 27.24
C VAL A 299 11.58 -15.48 27.90
N ASP A 300 12.56 -15.07 27.11
CA ASP A 300 13.54 -14.06 27.53
C ASP A 300 12.94 -12.66 27.39
N VAL A 301 12.18 -12.21 28.41
CA VAL A 301 11.62 -10.86 28.46
C VAL A 301 12.61 -9.94 29.14
N GLN A 302 13.17 -9.02 28.40
CA GLN A 302 14.07 -7.98 28.90
C GLN A 302 13.31 -6.65 29.05
N ILE A 303 13.34 -6.09 30.25
CA ILE A 303 12.69 -4.81 30.54
C ILE A 303 13.76 -3.82 31.03
N GLY A 304 13.79 -2.64 30.44
CA GLY A 304 14.67 -1.57 30.84
C GLY A 304 15.16 -0.70 29.70
N PRO A 305 15.75 0.46 30.01
CA PRO A 305 16.24 1.39 29.00
C PRO A 305 17.51 0.95 28.29
N GLU A 306 18.16 -0.12 28.75
CA GLU A 306 19.43 -0.59 28.20
C GLU A 306 19.27 -1.08 26.75
N GLY A 307 20.12 -0.57 25.86
CA GLY A 307 20.11 -0.93 24.44
C GLY A 307 19.02 -0.28 23.59
N PHE A 308 18.28 0.68 24.14
CA PHE A 308 17.43 1.56 23.35
C PHE A 308 18.13 2.91 23.11
N PRO A 309 17.96 3.54 21.94
CA PRO A 309 18.45 4.89 21.72
C PRO A 309 17.81 5.85 22.72
N SER A 310 18.58 6.81 23.20
CA SER A 310 18.05 7.88 24.04
C SER A 310 16.90 8.58 23.31
N PRO A 311 15.80 8.94 24.00
CA PRO A 311 14.75 9.73 23.39
C PRO A 311 15.33 11.04 22.87
N PRO A 312 14.86 11.56 21.73
CA PRO A 312 15.29 12.87 21.26
C PRO A 312 15.03 13.90 22.35
N PRO A 313 15.90 14.91 22.53
CA PRO A 313 15.69 15.95 23.51
C PRO A 313 14.32 16.60 23.31
N ALA A 314 13.62 16.85 24.40
CA ALA A 314 12.33 17.52 24.34
C ALA A 314 12.49 18.84 23.56
N PRO A 315 11.57 19.18 22.66
CA PRO A 315 11.61 20.47 21.99
C PRO A 315 11.66 21.58 23.05
N PRO A 316 12.43 22.64 22.83
CA PRO A 316 12.52 23.75 23.79
C PRO A 316 11.11 24.24 24.08
N ALA A 317 10.82 24.46 25.37
CA ALA A 317 9.54 24.98 25.80
C ALA A 317 9.21 26.26 25.01
N LEU A 318 8.03 26.32 24.43
CA LEU A 318 7.57 27.54 23.79
C LEU A 318 7.67 28.70 24.78
N PRO A 319 8.17 29.88 24.38
CA PRO A 319 8.21 31.05 25.27
C PRO A 319 6.79 31.31 25.79
N ALA A 320 6.69 31.57 27.08
CA ALA A 320 5.42 31.89 27.70
C ALA A 320 4.74 33.06 26.95
N PRO A 321 3.44 33.00 26.70
CA PRO A 321 2.73 34.11 26.06
C PRO A 321 2.94 35.40 26.87
N PRO A 322 3.11 36.56 26.21
CA PRO A 322 3.30 37.82 26.89
C PRO A 322 2.15 38.09 27.86
N ALA A 323 2.49 38.59 29.06
CA ALA A 323 1.49 38.91 30.05
C ALA A 323 0.46 39.93 29.50
N PRO A 324 -0.81 39.78 29.82
CA PRO A 324 -1.82 40.74 29.38
C PRO A 324 -1.49 42.15 29.88
N PRO A 325 -1.78 43.21 29.12
CA PRO A 325 -1.52 44.59 29.53
C PRO A 325 -2.26 44.91 30.83
N ALA A 326 -1.56 45.62 31.72
CA ALA A 326 -2.14 46.05 33.00
C ALA A 326 -3.39 46.93 32.76
N PRO A 327 -4.45 46.78 33.59
CA PRO A 327 -5.64 47.61 33.46
C PRO A 327 -5.30 49.10 33.69
N PRO A 328 -5.97 50.04 32.99
CA PRO A 328 -5.73 51.46 33.17
C PRO A 328 -6.03 51.89 34.61
N ARG A 329 -5.16 52.73 35.18
CA ARG A 329 -5.35 53.27 36.53
C ARG A 329 -6.55 54.21 36.51
N PRO A 330 -7.44 54.14 37.53
CA PRO A 330 -8.54 55.09 37.67
C PRO A 330 -7.98 56.50 37.92
N HIS A 331 -8.56 57.51 37.29
CA HIS A 331 -8.27 58.91 37.47
C HIS A 331 -8.93 59.42 38.77
#